data_fb881c20ab7c6a21a058abeee4d13efe
#
_entry.id   fb881c20ab7c6a21a058abeee4d13efe
#
_cell.length_a   1.000
_cell.length_b   1.000
_cell.length_c   1.000
_cell.angle_alpha   90.00
_cell.angle_beta   90.00
_cell.angle_gamma   90.00
#
_symmetry.space_group_name_H-M   'P 1'
#
loop_
_entity.id
_entity.type
_entity.pdbx_description
1 polymer ?
#
loop_
_entity_poly.entity_id
_entity_poly.type
_entity_poly.pdbx_seq_one_letter_code
_entity_poly.pdbx_strand_id
1 'polypeptide(L)'
;MQVGYLGVGNMGQPMAGKLMDGGHSLVVFDVSEAAIEPLLLRQARRAASPRELADDCEIVAVSLPTLAAFRAAVLGPEGLVAGRTIKLLLNTCTVGVPFLREIEAALAPKGITVVDCPISGRSEEHTSELQSH
;
A
#
# COMPACT_ATOMS: atom_id res chain seq x y z
N MET A 1 12.40 -9.76 2.64
CA MET A 1 10.97 -10.02 2.72
C MET A 1 10.29 -9.46 1.49
N GLN A 2 9.25 -10.11 1.00
CA GLN A 2 8.54 -9.63 -0.16
C GLN A 2 7.37 -8.75 0.29
N VAL A 3 7.31 -7.54 -0.21
CA VAL A 3 6.29 -6.57 0.18
C VAL A 3 5.56 -6.09 -1.06
N GLY A 4 4.24 -6.02 -0.98
CA GLY A 4 3.44 -5.47 -2.06
C GLY A 4 3.27 -3.98 -1.88
N TYR A 5 3.23 -3.24 -2.96
CA TYR A 5 2.98 -1.82 -2.90
C TYR A 5 1.91 -1.44 -3.92
N LEU A 6 0.80 -0.94 -3.42
CA LEU A 6 -0.33 -0.57 -4.23
C LEU A 6 -0.36 0.94 -4.35
N GLY A 7 -0.14 1.43 -5.54
CA GLY A 7 -0.08 2.86 -5.77
C GLY A 7 1.35 3.39 -5.67
N VAL A 8 2.01 3.55 -6.80
CA VAL A 8 3.40 3.97 -6.82
C VAL A 8 3.59 5.27 -7.58
N GLY A 9 2.64 6.18 -7.43
CA GLY A 9 2.75 7.51 -8.01
C GLY A 9 3.66 8.40 -7.16
N ASN A 10 3.35 9.69 -7.13
CA ASN A 10 4.23 10.65 -6.48
C ASN A 10 4.55 10.33 -5.03
N MET A 11 3.58 9.86 -4.27
CA MET A 11 3.82 9.57 -2.88
C MET A 11 4.34 8.17 -2.67
N GLY A 12 3.88 7.22 -3.45
CA GLY A 12 4.28 5.84 -3.26
C GLY A 12 5.68 5.54 -3.74
N GLN A 13 6.11 6.19 -4.82
CA GLN A 13 7.43 5.89 -5.38
C GLN A 13 8.59 6.10 -4.41
N PRO A 14 8.65 7.20 -3.65
CA PRO A 14 9.75 7.35 -2.72
C PRO A 14 9.78 6.29 -1.63
N MET A 15 8.60 5.90 -1.14
CA MET A 15 8.54 4.88 -0.11
C MET A 15 8.89 3.52 -0.67
N ALA A 16 8.43 3.21 -1.88
CA ALA A 16 8.77 1.95 -2.54
C ALA A 16 10.28 1.88 -2.71
N GLY A 17 10.90 2.97 -3.13
CA GLY A 17 12.34 3.01 -3.28
C GLY A 17 13.07 2.77 -1.97
N LYS A 18 12.58 3.33 -0.88
CA LYS A 18 13.20 3.11 0.41
C LYS A 18 13.11 1.66 0.86
N LEU A 19 12.00 1.00 0.57
CA LEU A 19 11.87 -0.41 0.91
C LEU A 19 12.87 -1.24 0.12
N MET A 20 13.06 -0.91 -1.15
CA MET A 20 14.04 -1.63 -1.95
C MET A 20 15.45 -1.36 -1.46
N ASP A 21 15.73 -0.11 -1.05
CA ASP A 21 17.04 0.22 -0.49
C ASP A 21 17.30 -0.58 0.78
N GLY A 22 16.28 -0.92 1.51
CA GLY A 22 16.41 -1.73 2.71
C GLY A 22 16.54 -3.22 2.47
N GLY A 23 16.58 -3.62 1.22
CA GLY A 23 16.78 -5.03 0.89
C GLY A 23 15.51 -5.83 0.69
N HIS A 24 14.36 -5.19 0.65
CA HIS A 24 13.12 -5.92 0.44
C HIS A 24 12.82 -6.09 -1.04
N SER A 25 12.21 -7.21 -1.38
CA SER A 25 11.75 -7.44 -2.74
C SER A 25 10.37 -6.82 -2.86
N LEU A 26 10.13 -6.12 -3.95
CA LEU A 26 8.86 -5.45 -4.13
C LEU A 26 8.04 -6.03 -5.26
N VAL A 27 6.74 -6.16 -5.01
CA VAL A 27 5.77 -6.44 -6.05
C VAL A 27 4.86 -5.22 -6.08
N VAL A 28 4.65 -4.62 -7.23
CA VAL A 28 3.96 -3.33 -7.32
C VAL A 28 2.77 -3.38 -8.26
N PHE A 29 1.78 -2.56 -7.99
CA PHE A 29 0.67 -2.38 -8.90
C PHE A 29 0.25 -0.91 -8.90
N ASP A 30 -0.04 -0.40 -10.09
CA ASP A 30 -0.62 0.92 -10.26
C ASP A 30 -1.36 0.89 -11.59
N VAL A 31 -2.41 1.68 -11.72
CA VAL A 31 -3.13 1.76 -13.00
C VAL A 31 -2.29 2.50 -14.05
N SER A 32 -1.28 3.24 -13.63
CA SER A 32 -0.41 3.95 -14.54
C SER A 32 0.85 3.14 -14.81
N GLU A 33 1.07 2.74 -16.05
CA GLU A 33 2.27 2.03 -16.43
C GLU A 33 3.50 2.89 -16.21
N ALA A 34 3.38 4.18 -16.47
CA ALA A 34 4.52 5.07 -16.32
C ALA A 34 4.98 5.15 -14.86
N ALA A 35 4.06 5.01 -13.92
CA ALA A 35 4.41 5.06 -12.52
C ALA A 35 5.18 3.80 -12.09
N ILE A 36 4.90 2.67 -12.72
CA ILE A 36 5.54 1.42 -12.37
C ILE A 36 6.93 1.29 -12.96
N GLU A 37 7.14 1.84 -14.16
CA GLU A 37 8.38 1.62 -14.87
C GLU A 37 9.66 1.89 -14.12
N PRO A 38 9.81 3.01 -13.39
CA PRO A 38 11.07 3.23 -12.69
C PRO A 38 11.38 2.14 -11.66
N LEU A 39 10.35 1.54 -11.09
CA LEU A 39 10.57 0.49 -10.11
C LEU A 39 10.92 -0.82 -10.77
N LEU A 40 10.38 -1.09 -11.96
CA LEU A 40 10.76 -2.29 -12.69
C LEU A 40 12.23 -2.23 -13.06
N LEU A 41 12.76 -1.04 -13.35
CA LEU A 41 14.16 -0.90 -13.64
C LEU A 41 15.03 -1.21 -12.42
N ARG A 42 14.45 -1.13 -11.23
CA ARG A 42 15.15 -1.48 -10.01
C ARG A 42 14.78 -2.88 -9.53
N GLN A 43 14.20 -3.69 -10.44
CA GLN A 43 13.92 -5.09 -10.20
C GLN A 43 12.68 -5.37 -9.36
N ALA A 44 11.78 -4.42 -9.21
CA ALA A 44 10.49 -4.72 -8.64
C ALA A 44 9.71 -5.56 -9.65
N ARG A 45 8.78 -6.38 -9.16
CA ARG A 45 7.94 -7.17 -10.02
C ARG A 45 6.58 -6.53 -10.12
N ARG A 46 5.95 -6.61 -11.27
CA ARG A 46 4.64 -6.03 -11.46
C ARG A 46 3.56 -7.06 -11.18
N ALA A 47 2.51 -6.69 -10.48
CA ALA A 47 1.32 -7.52 -10.34
C ALA A 47 0.28 -7.07 -11.35
N ALA A 48 -0.59 -7.97 -11.74
CA ALA A 48 -1.63 -7.67 -12.72
C ALA A 48 -2.84 -7.02 -12.07
N SER A 49 -3.00 -7.13 -10.76
CA SER A 49 -4.14 -6.57 -10.06
C SER A 49 -3.79 -6.43 -8.59
N PRO A 50 -4.57 -5.65 -7.82
CA PRO A 50 -4.38 -5.60 -6.38
C PRO A 50 -4.53 -6.98 -5.74
N ARG A 51 -5.45 -7.79 -6.27
CA ARG A 51 -5.63 -9.14 -5.74
C ARG A 51 -4.35 -9.94 -5.86
N GLU A 52 -3.63 -9.81 -6.96
CA GLU A 52 -2.40 -10.55 -7.12
C GLU A 52 -1.34 -10.12 -6.09
N LEU A 53 -1.31 -8.84 -5.71
CA LEU A 53 -0.43 -8.43 -4.64
C LEU A 53 -0.78 -9.18 -3.35
N ALA A 54 -2.06 -9.29 -3.08
CA ALA A 54 -2.54 -9.93 -1.86
C ALA A 54 -2.38 -11.45 -1.91
N ASP A 55 -2.29 -12.03 -3.10
CA ASP A 55 -2.01 -13.46 -3.23
C ASP A 55 -0.54 -13.76 -2.98
N ASP A 56 0.34 -12.81 -3.31
CA ASP A 56 1.77 -13.06 -3.25
C ASP A 56 2.47 -12.47 -2.03
N CYS A 57 1.87 -11.53 -1.34
CA CYS A 57 2.53 -10.82 -0.26
C CYS A 57 1.69 -10.84 1.02
N GLU A 58 2.36 -11.03 2.15
CA GLU A 58 1.66 -10.94 3.43
C GLU A 58 1.45 -9.51 3.85
N ILE A 59 2.31 -8.60 3.42
CA ILE A 59 2.24 -7.19 3.77
C ILE A 59 2.09 -6.40 2.48
N VAL A 60 1.08 -5.53 2.44
CA VAL A 60 0.87 -4.66 1.28
C VAL A 60 0.71 -3.24 1.77
N ALA A 61 1.54 -2.33 1.28
CA ALA A 61 1.44 -0.91 1.57
C ALA A 61 0.57 -0.25 0.51
N VAL A 62 -0.20 0.74 0.90
CA VAL A 62 -1.13 1.41 -0.01
C VAL A 62 -0.89 2.91 0.02
N SER A 63 -0.68 3.51 -1.15
CA SER A 63 -0.53 4.95 -1.32
C SER A 63 -1.37 5.36 -2.53
N LEU A 64 -2.62 5.69 -2.29
CA LEU A 64 -3.54 6.04 -3.39
C LEU A 64 -4.08 7.44 -3.20
N PRO A 65 -4.41 8.13 -4.30
CA PRO A 65 -4.74 9.56 -4.22
C PRO A 65 -6.15 9.88 -3.74
N THR A 66 -7.09 8.95 -3.83
CA THR A 66 -8.47 9.25 -3.47
C THR A 66 -9.09 8.11 -2.68
N LEU A 67 -10.13 8.42 -1.92
CA LEU A 67 -10.85 7.39 -1.18
C LEU A 67 -11.53 6.42 -2.13
N ALA A 68 -12.01 6.90 -3.27
CA ALA A 68 -12.66 6.02 -4.23
C ALA A 68 -11.68 5.01 -4.79
N ALA A 69 -10.46 5.46 -5.14
CA ALA A 69 -9.44 4.55 -5.64
C ALA A 69 -9.02 3.55 -4.56
N PHE A 70 -8.91 4.03 -3.32
CA PHE A 70 -8.56 3.16 -2.20
C PHE A 70 -9.64 2.08 -2.02
N ARG A 71 -10.90 2.49 -1.97
CA ARG A 71 -11.97 1.52 -1.75
C ARG A 71 -12.02 0.50 -2.88
N ALA A 72 -11.89 0.94 -4.12
CA ALA A 72 -11.92 0.01 -5.25
C ALA A 72 -10.75 -0.96 -5.22
N ALA A 73 -9.56 -0.47 -4.89
CA ALA A 73 -8.37 -1.31 -4.91
C ALA A 73 -8.35 -2.30 -3.75
N VAL A 74 -8.97 -1.95 -2.64
CA VAL A 74 -8.95 -2.83 -1.47
C VAL A 74 -10.17 -3.74 -1.42
N LEU A 75 -11.35 -3.20 -1.68
CA LEU A 75 -12.60 -3.93 -1.49
C LEU A 75 -13.28 -4.37 -2.78
N GLY A 76 -12.76 -4.01 -3.93
CA GLY A 76 -13.36 -4.39 -5.21
C GLY A 76 -13.20 -5.87 -5.51
N PRO A 77 -13.78 -6.33 -6.62
CA PRO A 77 -13.74 -7.76 -6.97
C PRO A 77 -12.33 -8.30 -7.17
N GLU A 78 -11.41 -7.45 -7.66
CA GLU A 78 -10.02 -7.84 -7.80
C GLU A 78 -9.17 -7.09 -6.80
N GLY A 79 -9.74 -6.73 -5.66
CA GLY A 79 -9.06 -5.97 -4.65
C GLY A 79 -8.27 -6.83 -3.68
N LEU A 80 -7.62 -6.17 -2.75
CA LEU A 80 -6.79 -6.87 -1.77
C LEU A 80 -7.60 -7.86 -0.95
N VAL A 81 -8.87 -7.54 -0.69
CA VAL A 81 -9.72 -8.39 0.14
C VAL A 81 -9.93 -9.76 -0.50
N ALA A 82 -9.77 -9.87 -1.81
CA ALA A 82 -9.96 -11.15 -2.51
C ALA A 82 -8.70 -12.01 -2.51
N GLY A 83 -7.58 -11.49 -2.04
CA GLY A 83 -6.35 -12.26 -2.02
C GLY A 83 -6.31 -13.25 -0.87
N ARG A 84 -5.36 -14.17 -0.92
CA ARG A 84 -5.34 -15.23 0.09
C ARG A 84 -4.12 -15.24 0.98
N THR A 85 -3.13 -14.42 0.72
CA THR A 85 -1.91 -14.44 1.52
C THR A 85 -1.77 -13.21 2.42
N ILE A 86 -2.40 -12.09 2.06
CA ILE A 86 -2.24 -10.85 2.78
C ILE A 86 -2.70 -10.98 4.22
N LYS A 87 -1.93 -10.45 5.14
CA LYS A 87 -2.26 -10.40 6.56
C LYS A 87 -2.21 -9.00 7.11
N LEU A 88 -1.50 -8.09 6.46
CA LEU A 88 -1.32 -6.74 6.96
C LEU A 88 -1.41 -5.72 5.83
N LEU A 89 -2.27 -4.73 6.02
CA LEU A 89 -2.36 -3.62 5.09
C LEU A 89 -1.78 -2.39 5.79
N LEU A 90 -0.74 -1.80 5.21
CA LEU A 90 -0.15 -0.59 5.75
C LEU A 90 -0.73 0.59 5.00
N ASN A 91 -1.54 1.40 5.67
CA ASN A 91 -2.10 2.57 5.02
C ASN A 91 -1.17 3.75 5.19
N THR A 92 -0.67 4.30 4.09
CA THR A 92 0.21 5.45 4.13
C THR A 92 -0.52 6.73 3.75
N CYS A 93 -1.83 6.66 3.51
CA CYS A 93 -2.61 7.81 3.09
C CYS A 93 -3.34 8.44 4.25
N THR A 94 -3.68 9.71 4.13
CA THR A 94 -4.52 10.35 5.11
C THR A 94 -5.96 10.19 4.66
N VAL A 95 -6.71 9.31 5.30
CA VAL A 95 -8.05 8.97 4.83
C VAL A 95 -9.15 9.33 5.82
N GLY A 96 -8.80 9.72 7.03
CA GLY A 96 -9.80 10.05 8.04
C GLY A 96 -10.29 8.82 8.79
N VAL A 97 -10.71 9.04 10.02
CA VAL A 97 -11.09 7.94 10.90
C VAL A 97 -12.31 7.17 10.42
N PRO A 98 -13.38 7.81 9.95
CA PRO A 98 -14.54 7.01 9.53
C PRO A 98 -14.22 6.06 8.38
N PHE A 99 -13.45 6.52 7.41
CA PHE A 99 -13.10 5.67 6.28
C PHE A 99 -12.18 4.54 6.73
N LEU A 100 -11.22 4.86 7.58
CA LEU A 100 -10.30 3.83 8.07
C LEU A 100 -11.07 2.76 8.82
N ARG A 101 -12.07 3.15 9.62
CA ARG A 101 -12.88 2.18 10.33
C ARG A 101 -13.70 1.32 9.41
N GLU A 102 -14.18 1.88 8.31
CA GLU A 102 -14.90 1.13 7.31
C GLU A 102 -13.99 0.04 6.71
N ILE A 103 -12.76 0.40 6.38
CA ILE A 103 -11.83 -0.55 5.79
C ILE A 103 -11.45 -1.63 6.81
N GLU A 104 -11.18 -1.23 8.04
CA GLU A 104 -10.86 -2.21 9.09
C GLU A 104 -11.98 -3.21 9.28
N ALA A 105 -13.23 -2.73 9.30
CA ALA A 105 -14.37 -3.61 9.50
C ALA A 105 -14.54 -4.58 8.35
N ALA A 106 -14.24 -4.15 7.13
CA ALA A 106 -14.38 -5.01 5.97
C ALA A 106 -13.28 -6.07 5.91
N LEU A 107 -12.09 -5.75 6.42
CA LEU A 107 -10.97 -6.67 6.32
C LEU A 107 -10.82 -7.59 7.51
N ALA A 108 -11.35 -7.22 8.66
CA ALA A 108 -11.21 -8.04 9.86
C ALA A 108 -11.72 -9.48 9.68
N PRO A 109 -12.88 -9.71 9.04
CA PRO A 109 -13.33 -11.09 8.87
C PRO A 109 -12.41 -11.94 8.01
N LYS A 110 -11.55 -11.29 7.22
CA LYS A 110 -10.61 -12.00 6.38
C LYS A 110 -9.28 -12.21 7.07
N GLY A 111 -9.14 -11.77 8.31
CA GLY A 111 -7.89 -11.93 9.03
C GLY A 111 -6.83 -10.92 8.64
N ILE A 112 -7.22 -9.80 8.04
CA ILE A 112 -6.27 -8.78 7.60
C ILE A 112 -6.27 -7.64 8.60
N THR A 113 -5.11 -7.30 9.13
CA THR A 113 -4.95 -6.20 10.06
C THR A 113 -4.58 -4.94 9.30
N VAL A 114 -5.18 -3.81 9.66
CA VAL A 114 -4.86 -2.54 9.04
C VAL A 114 -4.02 -1.72 10.02
N VAL A 115 -2.87 -1.25 9.55
CA VAL A 115 -2.01 -0.38 10.34
C VAL A 115 -1.94 0.96 9.64
N ASP A 116 -2.28 2.02 10.37
CA ASP A 116 -2.31 3.36 9.80
C ASP A 116 -0.95 4.02 10.01
N CYS A 117 -0.25 4.30 8.92
CA CYS A 117 1.07 4.92 8.96
C CYS A 117 1.11 6.07 7.98
N PRO A 118 0.37 7.13 8.22
CA PRO A 118 0.31 8.22 7.24
C PRO A 118 1.67 8.86 7.08
N ILE A 119 1.99 9.23 5.86
CA ILE A 119 3.24 9.85 5.53
C ILE A 119 3.02 11.31 5.28
N SER A 120 3.75 12.16 6.00
CA SER A 120 3.63 13.57 5.81
C SER A 120 4.63 14.02 4.78
N GLY A 121 4.20 14.83 3.88
CA GLY A 121 5.08 15.28 2.82
C GLY A 121 6.20 16.12 3.29
N ARG A 122 6.12 16.80 4.44
CA ARG A 122 7.22 17.53 4.87
C ARG A 122 7.51 17.26 6.15
N SER A 123 7.46 16.21 6.51
CA SER A 123 7.61 15.92 7.77
C SER A 123 8.82 15.90 8.35
N GLU A 124 9.72 16.05 7.73
CA GLU A 124 10.86 15.85 8.37
C GLU A 124 10.93 16.63 9.53
N GLU A 125 10.40 17.70 9.58
CA GLU A 125 10.61 18.39 10.72
C GLU A 125 9.74 17.95 11.72
N HIS A 126 8.80 17.37 11.54
CA HIS A 126 8.10 16.93 12.59
C HIS A 126 7.89 15.64 12.64
N THR A 127 8.59 15.04 12.11
CA THR A 127 8.44 13.77 12.18
C THR A 127 8.42 13.34 13.42
N SER A 128 9.01 13.92 14.14
CA SER A 128 9.12 13.39 15.33
C SER A 128 7.90 13.39 15.94
N GLU A 129 7.20 14.29 15.86
CA GLU A 129 6.13 14.26 16.52
C GLU A 129 5.32 13.31 16.10
N LEU A 130 5.53 12.89 15.11
CA LEU A 130 4.74 12.00 14.78
C LEU A 130 4.92 10.90 15.45
N GLN A 131 5.83 10.74 15.79
CA GLN A 131 6.01 9.66 16.38
C GLN A 131 5.47 9.59 17.48
N SER A 132 5.19 10.38 17.81
CA SER A 132 4.74 10.25 18.98
C SER A 132 3.46 9.88 18.92
N HIS A 133 3.08 9.57 18.49
CA HIS A 133 1.94 9.28 18.66
C HIS A 133 1.67 8.46 18.31
#